data_211402debb7aafa8bce0357aaae85e0e
#
_entry.id   211402debb7aafa8bce0357aaae85e0e
#
_cell.length_a   1.000
_cell.length_b   1.000
_cell.length_c   1.000
_cell.angle_alpha   90.00
_cell.angle_beta   90.00
_cell.angle_gamma   90.00
#
_symmetry.space_group_name_H-M   'P 1'
#
loop_
_entity.id
_entity.type
_entity.pdbx_description
1 polymer ?
#
loop_
_entity_poly.entity_id
_entity_poly.type
_entity_poly.pdbx_seq_one_letter_code
_entity_poly.pdbx_strand_id
1 'polypeptide(L)'
;MLIDKYLTSFGKYLILMGRAFSRPERMRMFMKQYLKEMSSLGVNSIGIVLLISFFIGAVICIQIKLNIQSPWMPRFVTGYVTREIMLLEFSSSIMCLILAGKVGSNIASEIGTMRVTQQIDALDIMGVNSANFLILPKIMGMITIMPFLVIFSTASGIIGAYATSYLGHVISAEDLTIGLLHDFNPWFMYM
;
A
#
# COMPACT_ATOMS: atom_id res chain seq x y z
N MET A 1 -32.18 16.34 -16.61
CA MET A 1 -31.48 15.44 -17.56
C MET A 1 -30.03 15.10 -17.15
N LEU A 2 -29.12 16.06 -16.84
CA LEU A 2 -27.77 15.73 -16.34
C LEU A 2 -27.81 15.18 -14.91
N ILE A 3 -28.55 15.80 -14.02
CA ILE A 3 -28.70 15.40 -12.62
C ILE A 3 -29.27 13.97 -12.51
N ASP A 4 -30.28 13.62 -13.30
CA ASP A 4 -30.88 12.28 -13.31
C ASP A 4 -29.87 11.21 -13.71
N LYS A 5 -28.97 11.52 -14.67
CA LYS A 5 -27.92 10.61 -15.12
C LYS A 5 -26.90 10.32 -13.99
N TYR A 6 -26.50 11.36 -13.23
CA TYR A 6 -25.59 11.19 -12.09
C TYR A 6 -26.25 10.43 -10.93
N LEU A 7 -27.50 10.75 -10.59
CA LEU A 7 -28.27 10.05 -9.57
C LEU A 7 -28.47 8.57 -9.92
N THR A 8 -28.80 8.28 -11.17
CA THR A 8 -28.95 6.90 -11.66
C THR A 8 -27.63 6.13 -11.62
N SER A 9 -26.52 6.76 -11.99
CA SER A 9 -25.19 6.14 -11.93
C SER A 9 -24.76 5.88 -10.50
N PHE A 10 -25.04 6.82 -9.58
CA PHE A 10 -24.77 6.65 -8.16
C PHE A 10 -25.64 5.54 -7.54
N GLY A 11 -26.93 5.48 -7.90
CA GLY A 11 -27.82 4.40 -7.46
C GLY A 11 -27.34 3.01 -7.93
N LYS A 12 -26.90 2.90 -9.19
CA LYS A 12 -26.30 1.65 -9.71
C LYS A 12 -25.04 1.25 -8.95
N TYR A 13 -24.18 2.22 -8.59
CA TYR A 13 -22.99 1.98 -7.79
C TYR A 13 -23.32 1.45 -6.41
N LEU A 14 -24.30 2.05 -5.71
CA LEU A 14 -24.74 1.59 -4.40
C LEU A 14 -25.32 0.16 -4.44
N ILE A 15 -26.11 -0.16 -5.47
CA ILE A 15 -26.67 -1.50 -5.66
C ILE A 15 -25.53 -2.51 -5.93
N LEU A 16 -24.55 -2.14 -6.76
CA LEU A 16 -23.38 -3.00 -7.04
C LEU A 16 -22.59 -3.26 -5.75
N MET A 17 -22.33 -2.23 -4.95
CA MET A 17 -21.68 -2.39 -3.64
C MET A 17 -22.45 -3.28 -2.69
N GLY A 18 -23.78 -3.11 -2.59
CA GLY A 18 -24.63 -4.00 -1.81
C GLY A 18 -24.56 -5.46 -2.25
N ARG A 19 -24.51 -5.71 -3.56
CA ARG A 19 -24.32 -7.06 -4.11
C ARG A 19 -22.93 -7.60 -3.85
N ALA A 20 -21.89 -6.77 -3.95
CA ALA A 20 -20.50 -7.17 -3.70
C ALA A 20 -20.27 -7.62 -2.26
N PHE A 21 -20.88 -6.92 -1.28
CA PHE A 21 -20.78 -7.26 0.15
C PHE A 21 -21.81 -8.27 0.65
N SER A 22 -22.59 -8.88 -0.24
CA SER A 22 -23.48 -9.98 0.14
C SER A 22 -22.68 -11.21 0.61
N ARG A 23 -23.33 -12.12 1.35
CA ARG A 23 -22.66 -13.32 1.84
C ARG A 23 -22.19 -14.20 0.67
N PRO A 24 -20.94 -14.68 0.68
CA PRO A 24 -20.44 -15.56 -0.38
C PRO A 24 -21.20 -16.91 -0.35
N GLU A 25 -21.74 -17.32 -1.50
CA GLU A 25 -22.53 -18.55 -1.62
C GLU A 25 -21.71 -19.81 -1.39
N ARG A 26 -20.42 -19.79 -1.76
CA ARG A 26 -19.50 -20.93 -1.64
C ARG A 26 -18.19 -20.52 -0.98
N MET A 27 -18.10 -20.66 0.33
CA MET A 27 -16.94 -20.26 1.14
C MET A 27 -15.60 -20.87 0.64
N ARG A 28 -15.60 -22.11 0.17
CA ARG A 28 -14.37 -22.74 -0.33
C ARG A 28 -13.84 -22.09 -1.60
N MET A 29 -14.72 -21.68 -2.51
CA MET A 29 -14.33 -20.96 -3.72
C MET A 29 -13.85 -19.54 -3.38
N PHE A 30 -14.55 -18.86 -2.47
CA PHE A 30 -14.17 -17.55 -1.97
C PHE A 30 -12.75 -17.59 -1.37
N MET A 31 -12.46 -18.54 -0.49
CA MET A 31 -11.14 -18.65 0.15
C MET A 31 -10.02 -18.91 -0.87
N LYS A 32 -10.27 -19.74 -1.87
CA LYS A 32 -9.31 -19.99 -2.96
C LYS A 32 -9.04 -18.72 -3.77
N GLN A 33 -10.09 -17.97 -4.10
CA GLN A 33 -9.95 -16.70 -4.83
C GLN A 33 -9.27 -15.63 -3.96
N TYR A 34 -9.65 -15.51 -2.69
CA TYR A 34 -9.02 -14.62 -1.73
C TYR A 34 -7.50 -14.84 -1.62
N LEU A 35 -7.05 -16.08 -1.44
CA LEU A 35 -5.62 -16.40 -1.39
C LEU A 35 -4.89 -16.07 -2.71
N LYS A 36 -5.54 -16.35 -3.83
CA LYS A 36 -5.02 -16.01 -5.16
C LYS A 36 -4.85 -14.50 -5.33
N GLU A 37 -5.88 -13.73 -4.96
CA GLU A 37 -5.83 -12.26 -5.04
C GLU A 37 -4.80 -11.66 -4.07
N MET A 38 -4.71 -12.18 -2.85
CA MET A 38 -3.70 -11.76 -1.88
C MET A 38 -2.27 -11.99 -2.41
N SER A 39 -2.03 -13.11 -3.08
CA SER A 39 -0.74 -13.39 -3.74
C SER A 39 -0.52 -12.48 -4.95
N SER A 40 -1.50 -12.37 -5.83
CA SER A 40 -1.38 -11.60 -7.08
C SER A 40 -1.22 -10.11 -6.85
N LEU A 41 -2.04 -9.53 -5.98
CA LEU A 41 -2.05 -8.09 -5.71
C LEU A 41 -1.01 -7.68 -4.66
N GLY A 42 -0.80 -8.53 -3.65
CA GLY A 42 0.09 -8.26 -2.54
C GLY A 42 1.53 -8.71 -2.80
N VAL A 43 1.73 -10.04 -2.83
CA VAL A 43 3.10 -10.61 -2.91
C VAL A 43 3.84 -10.14 -4.15
N ASN A 44 3.18 -10.08 -5.30
CA ASN A 44 3.77 -9.57 -6.54
C ASN A 44 4.07 -8.04 -6.49
N SER A 45 3.61 -7.34 -5.45
CA SER A 45 3.90 -5.92 -5.25
C SER A 45 5.10 -5.68 -4.33
N ILE A 46 5.53 -6.69 -3.56
CA ILE A 46 6.62 -6.54 -2.58
C ILE A 46 7.89 -6.00 -3.24
N GLY A 47 8.30 -6.53 -4.38
CA GLY A 47 9.54 -6.11 -5.04
C GLY A 47 9.57 -4.62 -5.38
N ILE A 48 8.51 -4.10 -5.99
CA ILE A 48 8.42 -2.68 -6.35
C ILE A 48 8.32 -1.79 -5.12
N VAL A 49 7.61 -2.26 -4.10
CA VAL A 49 7.47 -1.56 -2.82
C VAL A 49 8.82 -1.43 -2.13
N LEU A 50 9.56 -2.52 -1.98
CA LEU A 50 10.88 -2.51 -1.34
C LEU A 50 11.85 -1.58 -2.08
N LEU A 51 11.86 -1.66 -3.41
CA LEU A 51 12.74 -0.83 -4.23
C LEU A 51 12.43 0.66 -4.08
N ILE A 52 11.17 1.04 -4.22
CA ILE A 52 10.77 2.45 -4.12
C ILE A 52 10.99 2.97 -2.69
N SER A 53 10.61 2.21 -1.67
CA SER A 53 10.79 2.61 -0.27
C SER A 53 12.26 2.77 0.12
N PHE A 54 13.15 1.92 -0.41
CA PHE A 54 14.58 2.04 -0.22
C PHE A 54 15.10 3.38 -0.73
N PHE A 55 14.78 3.75 -1.98
CA PHE A 55 15.23 5.02 -2.54
C PHE A 55 14.61 6.23 -1.84
N ILE A 56 13.35 6.14 -1.45
CA ILE A 56 12.67 7.22 -0.72
C ILE A 56 13.35 7.43 0.64
N GLY A 57 13.62 6.36 1.40
CA GLY A 57 14.34 6.48 2.68
C GLY A 57 15.73 7.10 2.52
N ALA A 58 16.44 6.73 1.45
CA ALA A 58 17.71 7.33 1.09
C ALA A 58 17.60 8.84 0.84
N VAL A 59 16.63 9.25 0.00
CA VAL A 59 16.40 10.66 -0.36
C VAL A 59 15.98 11.48 0.85
N ILE A 60 15.07 10.96 1.68
CA ILE A 60 14.61 11.66 2.90
C ILE A 60 15.80 11.92 3.84
N CYS A 61 16.63 10.92 4.08
CA CYS A 61 17.80 11.07 4.94
C CYS A 61 18.74 12.19 4.45
N ILE A 62 19.04 12.22 3.14
CA ILE A 62 19.86 13.27 2.52
C ILE A 62 19.17 14.63 2.66
N GLN A 63 17.89 14.72 2.35
CA GLN A 63 17.15 15.97 2.36
C GLN A 63 17.05 16.57 3.76
N ILE A 64 16.81 15.76 4.78
CA ILE A 64 16.78 16.22 6.18
C ILE A 64 18.16 16.72 6.58
N LYS A 65 19.23 16.00 6.24
CA LYS A 65 20.60 16.43 6.53
C LYS A 65 20.94 17.79 5.91
N LEU A 66 20.50 18.03 4.67
CA LEU A 66 20.72 19.31 3.99
C LEU A 66 19.91 20.45 4.62
N ASN A 67 18.71 20.16 5.13
CA ASN A 67 17.86 21.14 5.78
C ASN A 67 18.31 21.45 7.22
N ILE A 68 18.88 20.48 7.93
CA ILE A 68 19.36 20.63 9.31
C ILE A 68 20.87 20.87 9.31
N GLN A 69 21.29 22.06 8.86
CA GLN A 69 22.70 22.49 8.90
C GLN A 69 23.03 23.44 10.05
N SER A 70 22.08 23.63 10.97
CA SER A 70 22.28 24.55 12.11
C SER A 70 23.31 23.99 13.10
N PRO A 71 24.32 24.78 13.49
CA PRO A 71 25.33 24.36 14.49
C PRO A 71 24.73 24.07 15.88
N TRP A 72 23.52 24.53 16.14
CA TRP A 72 22.83 24.38 17.42
C TRP A 72 22.07 23.06 17.53
N MET A 73 21.89 22.33 16.41
CA MET A 73 21.17 21.07 16.43
C MET A 73 22.11 19.87 16.57
N PRO A 74 21.84 18.95 17.50
CA PRO A 74 22.60 17.71 17.63
C PRO A 74 22.51 16.87 16.35
N ARG A 75 23.58 16.19 15.97
CA ARG A 75 23.67 15.40 14.73
C ARG A 75 22.68 14.25 14.67
N PHE A 76 22.31 13.65 15.80
CA PHE A 76 21.35 12.55 15.86
C PHE A 76 19.92 12.94 15.46
N VAL A 77 19.58 14.24 15.47
CA VAL A 77 18.24 14.75 15.10
C VAL A 77 17.88 14.34 13.68
N THR A 78 18.85 14.25 12.78
CA THR A 78 18.58 13.79 11.40
C THR A 78 18.05 12.37 11.37
N GLY A 79 18.61 11.45 12.15
CA GLY A 79 18.13 10.07 12.26
C GLY A 79 16.73 10.00 12.89
N TYR A 80 16.50 10.78 13.96
CA TYR A 80 15.20 10.89 14.62
C TYR A 80 14.11 11.34 13.66
N VAL A 81 14.31 12.48 12.98
CA VAL A 81 13.33 13.02 12.03
C VAL A 81 13.12 12.11 10.82
N THR A 82 14.18 11.46 10.32
CA THR A 82 14.05 10.46 9.23
C THR A 82 13.11 9.34 9.65
N ARG A 83 13.27 8.81 10.86
CA ARG A 83 12.39 7.76 11.39
C ARG A 83 10.95 8.23 11.49
N GLU A 84 10.71 9.39 12.11
CA GLU A 84 9.36 9.93 12.29
C GLU A 84 8.64 10.12 10.95
N ILE A 85 9.29 10.74 9.98
CA ILE A 85 8.72 10.94 8.65
C ILE A 85 8.46 9.59 7.96
N MET A 86 9.38 8.63 8.05
CA MET A 86 9.19 7.30 7.45
C MET A 86 8.04 6.54 8.08
N LEU A 87 7.92 6.55 9.42
CA LEU A 87 6.86 5.83 10.12
C LEU A 87 5.48 6.47 9.95
N LEU A 88 5.38 7.79 10.13
CA LEU A 88 4.09 8.47 10.22
C LEU A 88 3.50 8.85 8.85
N GLU A 89 4.34 9.24 7.90
CA GLU A 89 3.84 9.82 6.65
C GLU A 89 4.15 8.99 5.42
N PHE A 90 5.43 8.73 5.16
CA PHE A 90 5.85 8.25 3.85
C PHE A 90 5.57 6.76 3.63
N SER A 91 5.78 5.93 4.65
CA SER A 91 5.59 4.49 4.50
C SER A 91 4.12 4.15 4.17
N SER A 92 3.18 4.82 4.83
CA SER A 92 1.75 4.58 4.60
C SER A 92 1.23 5.32 3.36
N SER A 93 1.49 6.62 3.22
CA SER A 93 0.93 7.45 2.14
C SER A 93 1.46 7.07 0.76
N ILE A 94 2.78 6.93 0.62
CA ILE A 94 3.39 6.55 -0.67
C ILE A 94 3.03 5.13 -1.05
N MET A 95 3.01 4.21 -0.06
CA MET A 95 2.55 2.86 -0.29
C MET A 95 1.13 2.82 -0.86
N CYS A 96 0.20 3.55 -0.25
CA CYS A 96 -1.17 3.62 -0.74
C CYS A 96 -1.24 4.17 -2.16
N LEU A 97 -0.46 5.20 -2.48
CA LEU A 97 -0.42 5.80 -3.82
C LEU A 97 0.10 4.82 -4.88
N ILE A 98 1.22 4.14 -4.60
CA ILE A 98 1.82 3.15 -5.51
C ILE A 98 0.87 1.97 -5.73
N LEU A 99 0.29 1.47 -4.65
CA LEU A 99 -0.65 0.36 -4.72
C LEU A 99 -1.95 0.76 -5.41
N ALA A 100 -2.47 1.96 -5.19
CA ALA A 100 -3.66 2.46 -5.90
C ALA A 100 -3.44 2.45 -7.42
N GLY A 101 -2.27 2.90 -7.90
CA GLY A 101 -1.94 2.85 -9.31
C GLY A 101 -1.78 1.41 -9.84
N LYS A 102 -0.95 0.60 -9.19
CA LYS A 102 -0.65 -0.76 -9.64
C LYS A 102 -1.85 -1.70 -9.52
N VAL A 103 -2.50 -1.69 -8.37
CA VAL A 103 -3.64 -2.57 -8.10
C VAL A 103 -4.86 -2.12 -8.90
N GLY A 104 -5.09 -0.80 -8.95
CA GLY A 104 -6.20 -0.24 -9.73
C GLY A 104 -6.11 -0.61 -11.22
N SER A 105 -4.93 -0.46 -11.83
CA SER A 105 -4.71 -0.84 -13.23
C SER A 105 -4.85 -2.36 -13.45
N ASN A 106 -4.32 -3.18 -12.53
CA ASN A 106 -4.43 -4.64 -12.63
C ASN A 106 -5.90 -5.11 -12.53
N ILE A 107 -6.65 -4.58 -11.56
CA ILE A 107 -8.09 -4.88 -11.41
C ILE A 107 -8.88 -4.44 -12.64
N ALA A 108 -8.64 -3.22 -13.13
CA ALA A 108 -9.31 -2.71 -14.31
C ALA A 108 -9.03 -3.55 -15.55
N SER A 109 -7.79 -3.96 -15.77
CA SER A 109 -7.38 -4.83 -16.88
C SER A 109 -8.01 -6.22 -16.77
N GLU A 110 -8.01 -6.83 -15.59
CA GLU A 110 -8.58 -8.16 -15.37
C GLU A 110 -10.09 -8.16 -15.59
N ILE A 111 -10.81 -7.22 -14.96
CA ILE A 111 -12.27 -7.10 -15.14
C ILE A 111 -12.60 -6.74 -16.59
N GLY A 112 -11.82 -5.87 -17.23
CA GLY A 112 -11.98 -5.54 -18.63
C GLY A 112 -11.83 -6.77 -19.54
N THR A 113 -10.80 -7.58 -19.33
CA THR A 113 -10.59 -8.82 -20.07
C THR A 113 -11.74 -9.82 -19.85
N MET A 114 -12.16 -10.03 -18.60
CA MET A 114 -13.29 -10.91 -18.27
C MET A 114 -14.60 -10.44 -18.91
N ARG A 115 -14.79 -9.12 -19.07
CA ARG A 115 -15.97 -8.57 -19.74
C ARG A 115 -15.94 -8.81 -21.24
N VAL A 116 -14.80 -8.57 -21.90
CA VAL A 116 -14.62 -8.80 -23.33
C VAL A 116 -14.75 -10.28 -23.70
N THR A 117 -14.25 -11.17 -22.85
CA THR A 117 -14.33 -12.64 -23.03
C THR A 117 -15.65 -13.25 -22.55
N GLN A 118 -16.65 -12.41 -22.18
CA GLN A 118 -17.98 -12.84 -21.70
C GLN A 118 -17.97 -13.75 -20.45
N GLN A 119 -16.86 -13.80 -19.71
CA GLN A 119 -16.75 -14.62 -18.50
C GLN A 119 -17.68 -14.13 -17.38
N ILE A 120 -17.91 -12.83 -17.28
CA ILE A 120 -18.84 -12.25 -16.29
C ILE A 120 -20.26 -12.69 -16.60
N ASP A 121 -20.68 -12.64 -17.87
CA ASP A 121 -22.01 -13.04 -18.31
C ASP A 121 -22.22 -14.55 -18.10
N ALA A 122 -21.17 -15.36 -18.30
CA ALA A 122 -21.21 -16.79 -18.00
C ALA A 122 -21.41 -17.09 -16.51
N LEU A 123 -20.76 -16.30 -15.61
CA LEU A 123 -20.97 -16.43 -14.16
C LEU A 123 -22.42 -16.09 -13.77
N ASP A 124 -22.97 -15.04 -14.34
CA ASP A 124 -24.36 -14.62 -14.07
C ASP A 124 -25.37 -15.66 -14.57
N ILE A 125 -25.14 -16.30 -15.74
CA ILE A 125 -25.97 -17.39 -16.27
C ILE A 125 -25.92 -18.62 -15.36
N MET A 126 -24.73 -18.89 -14.74
CA MET A 126 -24.58 -20.00 -13.78
C MET A 126 -25.22 -19.70 -12.42
N GLY A 127 -25.89 -18.54 -12.24
CA GLY A 127 -26.51 -18.12 -10.99
C GLY A 127 -25.55 -17.66 -9.90
N VAL A 128 -24.28 -17.43 -10.24
CA VAL A 128 -23.28 -16.92 -9.30
C VAL A 128 -23.31 -15.40 -9.31
N ASN A 129 -23.37 -14.77 -8.14
CA ASN A 129 -23.24 -13.31 -8.03
C ASN A 129 -21.84 -12.84 -8.44
N SER A 130 -21.68 -12.44 -9.72
CA SER A 130 -20.41 -12.01 -10.31
C SER A 130 -19.75 -10.88 -9.53
N ALA A 131 -20.51 -9.89 -9.02
CA ALA A 131 -20.00 -8.78 -8.24
C ALA A 131 -19.37 -9.24 -6.92
N ASN A 132 -20.02 -10.15 -6.19
CA ASN A 132 -19.49 -10.70 -4.94
C ASN A 132 -18.24 -11.56 -5.21
N PHE A 133 -18.29 -12.40 -6.24
CA PHE A 133 -17.21 -13.33 -6.57
C PHE A 133 -15.92 -12.60 -7.03
N LEU A 134 -16.04 -11.48 -7.74
CA LEU A 134 -14.89 -10.75 -8.28
C LEU A 134 -14.38 -9.65 -7.37
N ILE A 135 -15.26 -8.89 -6.71
CA ILE A 135 -14.90 -7.68 -5.96
C ILE A 135 -14.50 -8.00 -4.53
N LEU A 136 -15.29 -8.80 -3.82
CA LEU A 136 -15.09 -9.05 -2.39
C LEU A 136 -13.73 -9.68 -2.07
N PRO A 137 -13.25 -10.73 -2.79
CA PRO A 137 -11.93 -11.32 -2.51
C PRO A 137 -10.78 -10.34 -2.73
N LYS A 138 -10.90 -9.44 -3.72
CA LYS A 138 -9.89 -8.43 -4.00
C LYS A 138 -9.78 -7.41 -2.88
N ILE A 139 -10.91 -6.87 -2.42
CA ILE A 139 -10.96 -5.91 -1.31
C ILE A 139 -10.39 -6.55 -0.04
N MET A 140 -10.88 -7.72 0.34
CA MET A 140 -10.42 -8.43 1.54
C MET A 140 -8.94 -8.81 1.46
N GLY A 141 -8.47 -9.26 0.30
CA GLY A 141 -7.07 -9.55 0.05
C GLY A 141 -6.16 -8.34 0.25
N MET A 142 -6.57 -7.18 -0.27
CA MET A 142 -5.84 -5.93 -0.10
C MET A 142 -5.82 -5.46 1.36
N ILE A 143 -6.95 -5.45 2.04
CA ILE A 143 -7.03 -5.05 3.45
C ILE A 143 -6.09 -5.91 4.32
N THR A 144 -6.00 -7.20 4.04
CA THR A 144 -5.16 -8.12 4.82
C THR A 144 -3.66 -7.93 4.54
N ILE A 145 -3.27 -7.71 3.27
CA ILE A 145 -1.86 -7.63 2.89
C ILE A 145 -1.24 -6.24 3.14
N MET A 146 -2.05 -5.18 3.14
CA MET A 146 -1.60 -3.79 3.31
C MET A 146 -0.72 -3.58 4.56
N PRO A 147 -1.10 -4.01 5.77
CA PRO A 147 -0.28 -3.80 6.96
C PRO A 147 1.12 -4.42 6.83
N PHE A 148 1.20 -5.60 6.23
CA PHE A 148 2.49 -6.27 5.99
C PHE A 148 3.36 -5.49 5.01
N LEU A 149 2.75 -4.97 3.93
CA LEU A 149 3.48 -4.17 2.95
C LEU A 149 3.99 -2.85 3.55
N VAL A 150 3.23 -2.22 4.44
CA VAL A 150 3.68 -1.01 5.16
C VAL A 150 4.88 -1.32 6.04
N ILE A 151 4.87 -2.42 6.78
CA ILE A 151 6.01 -2.84 7.60
C ILE A 151 7.26 -3.09 6.74
N PHE A 152 7.12 -3.80 5.62
CA PHE A 152 8.23 -4.02 4.68
C PHE A 152 8.73 -2.71 4.05
N SER A 153 7.83 -1.80 3.73
CA SER A 153 8.15 -0.46 3.22
C SER A 153 9.00 0.33 4.22
N THR A 154 8.56 0.39 5.47
CA THR A 154 9.29 1.09 6.54
C THR A 154 10.67 0.49 6.77
N ALA A 155 10.76 -0.83 6.87
CA ALA A 155 12.04 -1.53 7.05
C ALA A 155 13.00 -1.24 5.87
N SER A 156 12.51 -1.32 4.64
CA SER A 156 13.30 -1.03 3.45
C SER A 156 13.74 0.44 3.39
N GLY A 157 12.89 1.38 3.79
CA GLY A 157 13.24 2.80 3.85
C GLY A 157 14.33 3.11 4.88
N ILE A 158 14.26 2.47 6.04
CA ILE A 158 15.33 2.59 7.07
C ILE A 158 16.65 2.01 6.53
N ILE A 159 16.62 0.88 5.84
CA ILE A 159 17.80 0.31 5.19
C ILE A 159 18.35 1.27 4.15
N GLY A 160 17.50 1.95 3.37
CA GLY A 160 17.89 2.99 2.43
C GLY A 160 18.59 4.18 3.09
N ALA A 161 18.09 4.64 4.24
CA ALA A 161 18.74 5.67 5.04
C ALA A 161 20.12 5.22 5.55
N TYR A 162 20.26 3.97 6.00
CA TYR A 162 21.57 3.41 6.38
C TYR A 162 22.53 3.31 5.18
N ALA A 163 22.03 2.93 4.03
CA ALA A 163 22.87 2.85 2.81
C ALA A 163 23.46 4.22 2.45
N THR A 164 22.71 5.31 2.57
CA THR A 164 23.21 6.67 2.35
C THR A 164 24.21 7.11 3.40
N SER A 165 24.01 6.73 4.65
CA SER A 165 24.96 6.99 5.72
C SER A 165 26.30 6.31 5.45
N TYR A 166 26.27 5.04 5.06
CA TYR A 166 27.47 4.22 4.85
C TYR A 166 28.20 4.54 3.53
N LEU A 167 27.45 4.64 2.42
CA LEU A 167 28.03 4.87 1.08
C LEU A 167 28.30 6.35 0.79
N GLY A 168 27.42 7.23 1.25
CA GLY A 168 27.50 8.67 0.98
C GLY A 168 28.24 9.47 2.04
N HIS A 169 28.64 8.87 3.16
CA HIS A 169 29.21 9.57 4.31
C HIS A 169 28.46 10.84 4.73
N VAL A 170 27.16 10.85 4.46
CA VAL A 170 26.29 12.02 4.70
C VAL A 170 26.11 12.25 6.20
N ILE A 171 26.01 11.17 6.97
CA ILE A 171 25.90 11.16 8.43
C ILE A 171 26.69 9.98 8.96
N SER A 172 27.25 10.11 10.19
CA SER A 172 27.83 8.96 10.87
C SER A 172 26.76 7.86 11.11
N ALA A 173 27.10 6.61 10.88
CA ALA A 173 26.19 5.49 11.16
C ALA A 173 25.80 5.42 12.65
N GLU A 174 26.68 5.88 13.54
CA GLU A 174 26.42 5.98 14.98
C GLU A 174 25.37 7.06 15.28
N ASP A 175 25.49 8.26 14.70
CA ASP A 175 24.52 9.35 14.88
C ASP A 175 23.14 8.96 14.33
N LEU A 176 23.11 8.22 13.21
CA LEU A 176 21.86 7.71 12.64
C LEU A 176 21.22 6.68 13.57
N THR A 177 22.00 5.73 14.11
CA THR A 177 21.49 4.71 15.05
C THR A 177 20.96 5.31 16.33
N ILE A 178 21.69 6.27 16.92
CA ILE A 178 21.25 6.99 18.10
C ILE A 178 19.94 7.73 17.82
N GLY A 179 19.83 8.40 16.67
CA GLY A 179 18.62 9.08 16.26
C GLY A 179 17.42 8.15 16.05
N LEU A 180 17.63 7.01 15.41
CA LEU A 180 16.57 6.01 15.19
C LEU A 180 16.04 5.40 16.48
N LEU A 181 16.90 5.25 17.50
CA LEU A 181 16.54 4.66 18.80
C LEU A 181 16.09 5.72 19.82
N HIS A 182 16.40 7.00 19.59
CA HIS A 182 16.10 8.07 20.51
C HIS A 182 14.59 8.23 20.69
N ASP A 183 14.12 8.14 21.92
CA ASP A 183 12.72 8.32 22.31
C ASP A 183 11.73 7.52 21.45
N PHE A 184 12.05 6.22 21.25
CA PHE A 184 11.21 5.31 20.47
C PHE A 184 9.91 5.02 21.23
N ASN A 185 8.81 5.58 20.74
CA ASN A 185 7.48 5.29 21.25
C ASN A 185 6.84 4.18 20.39
N PRO A 186 6.69 2.94 20.92
CA PRO A 186 6.11 1.83 20.15
C PRO A 186 4.65 2.06 19.74
N TRP A 187 3.99 3.05 20.33
CA TRP A 187 2.61 3.41 20.00
C TRP A 187 2.46 3.90 18.55
N PHE A 188 3.49 4.52 17.99
CA PHE A 188 3.47 4.97 16.58
C PHE A 188 3.41 3.84 15.55
N MET A 189 3.71 2.60 15.94
CA MET A 189 3.54 1.43 15.06
C MET A 189 2.09 0.96 14.96
N TYR A 190 1.22 1.42 15.86
CA TYR A 190 -0.19 1.00 15.91
C TYR A 190 -1.16 2.06 15.36
N MET A 191 -0.69 3.26 15.05
CA MET A 191 -1.46 4.29 14.38
C MET A 191 -1.40 4.15 12.87
#